data_26a93bdac5ac5309d808d4cf2059b8b0
#
_entry.id   26a93bdac5ac5309d808d4cf2059b8b0
#
_cell.length_a   1.000
_cell.length_b   1.000
_cell.length_c   1.000
_cell.angle_alpha   90.00
_cell.angle_beta   90.00
_cell.angle_gamma   90.00
#
_symmetry.space_group_name_H-M   'P 1'
#
loop_
_entity.id
_entity.type
_entity.pdbx_description
1 polymer ?
#
loop_
_entity_poly.entity_id
_entity_poly.type
_entity_poly.pdbx_seq_one_letter_code
_entity_poly.pdbx_strand_id
1 'polypeptide(L)'
;MSLIDETLACLAQAVPAGTRLIVFGSRARGDADVDSDLDLLVVEPVVPDRFLEMARLSALLGRRLIPADVVVMSAADFERQKTMMNTLAWRASREGLVQECAV
;
A
#
# COMPACT_ATOMS: atom_id res chain seq x y z
N MET A 1 18.94 -3.16 3.32
CA MET A 1 17.55 -3.18 2.84
C MET A 1 16.87 -1.89 3.23
N SER A 2 16.22 -1.22 2.30
CA SER A 2 15.53 0.03 2.58
C SER A 2 14.23 -0.21 3.36
N LEU A 3 13.68 0.85 3.94
CA LEU A 3 12.38 0.77 4.62
C LEU A 3 11.27 0.31 3.66
N ILE A 4 11.30 0.78 2.42
CA ILE A 4 10.33 0.35 1.40
C ILE A 4 10.48 -1.14 1.12
N ASP A 5 11.70 -1.62 0.91
CA ASP A 5 11.94 -3.03 0.64
C ASP A 5 11.49 -3.93 1.79
N GLU A 6 11.78 -3.51 3.01
CA GLU A 6 11.38 -4.24 4.21
C GLU A 6 9.87 -4.31 4.36
N THR A 7 9.18 -3.18 4.10
CA THR A 7 7.72 -3.11 4.13
C THR A 7 7.09 -4.02 3.10
N LEU A 8 7.57 -3.95 1.86
CA LEU A 8 7.03 -4.77 0.77
C LEU A 8 7.27 -6.25 1.02
N ALA A 9 8.45 -6.62 1.51
CA ALA A 9 8.75 -8.01 1.85
C ALA A 9 7.84 -8.54 2.97
N CYS A 10 7.60 -7.73 3.99
CA CYS A 10 6.72 -8.09 5.09
C CYS A 10 5.29 -8.35 4.61
N LEU A 11 4.75 -7.44 3.81
CA LEU A 11 3.36 -7.54 3.35
C LEU A 11 3.16 -8.58 2.27
N ALA A 12 4.15 -8.82 1.41
CA ALA A 12 4.04 -9.79 0.33
C ALA A 12 3.67 -11.19 0.84
N GLN A 13 4.10 -11.54 2.05
CA GLN A 13 3.80 -12.83 2.66
C GLN A 13 2.44 -12.88 3.34
N ALA A 14 1.81 -11.72 3.54
CA ALA A 14 0.59 -11.59 4.35
C ALA A 14 -0.66 -11.32 3.52
N VAL A 15 -0.51 -11.08 2.22
CA VAL A 15 -1.63 -10.71 1.33
C VAL A 15 -1.90 -11.81 0.32
N PRO A 16 -3.14 -11.89 -0.23
CA PRO A 16 -3.47 -12.92 -1.21
C PRO A 16 -2.76 -12.73 -2.54
N ALA A 17 -2.70 -13.80 -3.33
CA ALA A 17 -2.16 -13.76 -4.67
C ALA A 17 -2.87 -12.72 -5.53
N GLY A 18 -2.14 -12.04 -6.39
CA GLY A 18 -2.69 -10.99 -7.24
C GLY A 18 -2.81 -9.63 -6.58
N THR A 19 -2.41 -9.50 -5.32
CA THR A 19 -2.39 -8.21 -4.63
C THR A 19 -1.29 -7.32 -5.19
N ARG A 20 -1.59 -6.04 -5.33
CA ARG A 20 -0.60 -5.02 -5.68
C ARG A 20 -0.30 -4.16 -4.47
N LEU A 21 0.96 -3.92 -4.22
CA LEU A 21 1.43 -3.03 -3.16
C LEU A 21 1.98 -1.77 -3.82
N ILE A 22 1.41 -0.62 -3.49
CA ILE A 22 1.78 0.66 -4.10
C ILE A 22 2.26 1.61 -3.01
N VAL A 23 3.54 1.96 -3.06
CA VAL A 23 4.09 3.01 -2.21
C VAL A 23 3.97 4.32 -2.97
N PHE A 24 3.38 5.33 -2.35
CA PHE A 24 3.18 6.64 -2.97
C PHE A 24 3.51 7.75 -1.97
N GLY A 25 3.25 9.00 -2.33
CA GLY A 25 3.54 10.14 -1.48
C GLY A 25 5.02 10.51 -1.47
N SER A 26 5.45 11.18 -0.39
CA SER A 26 6.77 11.78 -0.33
C SER A 26 7.92 10.77 -0.43
N ARG A 27 7.76 9.57 0.13
CA ARG A 27 8.81 8.55 0.05
C ARG A 27 8.97 8.01 -1.37
N ALA A 28 7.87 7.87 -2.12
CA ALA A 28 7.93 7.44 -3.52
C ALA A 28 8.58 8.53 -4.40
N ARG A 29 8.33 9.80 -4.09
CA ARG A 29 8.93 10.92 -4.81
C ARG A 29 10.38 11.19 -4.43
N GLY A 30 10.85 10.63 -3.30
CA GLY A 30 12.20 10.86 -2.82
C GLY A 30 12.40 12.16 -2.05
N ASP A 31 11.32 12.87 -1.70
CA ASP A 31 11.39 14.13 -0.97
C ASP A 31 10.94 14.01 0.50
N ALA A 32 10.84 12.78 1.00
CA ALA A 32 10.48 12.53 2.38
C ALA A 32 11.64 12.86 3.32
N ASP A 33 11.33 13.43 4.50
CA ASP A 33 12.30 13.51 5.57
C ASP A 33 12.26 12.22 6.44
N VAL A 34 13.13 12.15 7.46
CA VAL A 34 13.30 10.94 8.27
C VAL A 34 12.06 10.61 9.10
N ASP A 35 11.20 11.58 9.36
CA ASP A 35 10.01 11.40 10.19
C ASP A 35 8.75 11.16 9.36
N SER A 36 8.85 11.15 8.04
CA SER A 36 7.70 10.93 7.17
C SER A 36 7.23 9.49 7.23
N ASP A 37 5.93 9.29 7.44
CA ASP A 37 5.32 7.97 7.35
C ASP A 37 5.32 7.48 5.89
N LEU A 38 5.34 6.17 5.75
CA LEU A 38 5.23 5.53 4.46
C LEU A 38 3.75 5.49 4.05
N ASP A 39 3.41 6.05 2.89
CA ASP A 39 2.05 5.95 2.35
C ASP A 39 1.93 4.70 1.48
N LEU A 40 1.01 3.82 1.85
CA LEU A 40 0.90 2.51 1.23
C LEU A 40 -0.54 2.22 0.85
N LEU A 41 -0.78 1.90 -0.41
CA LEU A 41 -2.05 1.41 -0.90
C LEU A 41 -1.91 -0.08 -1.23
N VAL A 42 -2.78 -0.89 -0.63
CA VAL A 42 -2.83 -2.33 -0.85
C VAL A 42 -4.08 -2.63 -1.66
N VAL A 43 -3.89 -3.10 -2.89
CA VAL A 43 -4.99 -3.42 -3.80
C VAL A 43 -5.11 -4.93 -3.89
N GLU A 44 -6.09 -5.47 -3.17
CA GLU A 44 -6.35 -6.92 -3.13
C GLU A 44 -7.46 -7.29 -4.10
N PRO A 45 -7.45 -8.52 -4.66
CA PRO A 45 -8.47 -8.93 -5.61
C PRO A 45 -9.90 -8.80 -5.08
N VAL A 46 -10.13 -9.21 -3.83
CA VAL A 46 -11.43 -9.13 -3.16
C VAL A 46 -11.20 -8.68 -1.73
N VAL A 47 -11.99 -7.72 -1.26
CA VAL A 47 -11.88 -7.19 0.11
C VAL A 47 -13.26 -7.20 0.77
N PRO A 48 -13.59 -8.26 1.53
CA PRO A 48 -14.88 -8.34 2.21
C PRO A 48 -15.06 -7.29 3.32
N ASP A 49 -13.99 -7.01 4.07
CA ASP A 49 -14.00 -6.01 5.13
C ASP A 49 -12.70 -5.21 5.09
N ARG A 50 -12.78 -4.05 4.51
CA ARG A 50 -11.64 -3.17 4.28
C ARG A 50 -10.98 -2.71 5.58
N PHE A 51 -11.78 -2.36 6.58
CA PHE A 51 -11.25 -1.84 7.84
C PHE A 51 -10.56 -2.93 8.65
N LEU A 52 -11.11 -4.13 8.65
CA LEU A 52 -10.47 -5.26 9.30
C LEU A 52 -9.12 -5.59 8.66
N GLU A 53 -9.07 -5.59 7.34
CA GLU A 53 -7.83 -5.84 6.62
C GLU A 53 -6.79 -4.75 6.85
N MET A 54 -7.20 -3.49 6.88
CA MET A 54 -6.30 -2.38 7.22
C MET A 54 -5.72 -2.55 8.62
N ALA A 55 -6.55 -2.93 9.58
CA ALA A 55 -6.10 -3.16 10.96
C ALA A 55 -5.10 -4.31 11.04
N ARG A 56 -5.36 -5.40 10.31
CA ARG A 56 -4.48 -6.57 10.28
C ARG A 56 -3.10 -6.21 9.71
N LEU A 57 -3.07 -5.52 8.59
CA LEU A 57 -1.80 -5.15 7.95
C LEU A 57 -1.04 -4.10 8.75
N SER A 58 -1.76 -3.12 9.32
CA SER A 58 -1.14 -2.11 10.18
C SER A 58 -0.50 -2.74 11.41
N ALA A 59 -1.14 -3.76 12.00
CA ALA A 59 -0.59 -4.46 13.15
C ALA A 59 0.68 -5.23 12.78
N LEU A 60 0.73 -5.84 11.59
CA LEU A 60 1.93 -6.54 11.13
C LEU A 60 3.11 -5.57 10.99
N LEU A 61 2.88 -4.41 10.40
CA LEU A 61 3.92 -3.39 10.26
C LEU A 61 4.32 -2.80 11.61
N GLY A 62 3.35 -2.61 12.50
CA GLY A 62 3.62 -2.11 13.85
C GLY A 62 4.54 -3.01 14.65
N ARG A 63 4.41 -4.33 14.51
CA ARG A 63 5.31 -5.28 15.17
C ARG A 63 6.75 -5.14 14.72
N ARG A 64 6.97 -4.65 13.51
CA ARG A 64 8.29 -4.40 12.95
C ARG A 64 8.74 -2.96 13.11
N LEU A 65 7.95 -2.14 13.82
CA LEU A 65 8.23 -0.72 14.04
C LEU A 65 8.35 0.05 12.73
N ILE A 66 7.56 -0.33 11.73
CA ILE A 66 7.50 0.37 10.44
C ILE A 66 6.37 1.39 10.49
N PRO A 67 6.67 2.69 10.45
CA PRO A 67 5.64 3.72 10.45
C PRO A 67 5.03 3.84 9.05
N ALA A 68 3.79 3.40 8.88
CA ALA A 68 3.13 3.42 7.59
C ALA A 68 1.63 3.68 7.73
N ASP A 69 1.10 4.48 6.82
CA ASP A 69 -0.34 4.66 6.63
C ASP A 69 -0.79 3.67 5.57
N VAL A 70 -1.56 2.67 5.98
CA VAL A 70 -2.03 1.61 5.11
C VAL A 70 -3.48 1.84 4.74
N VAL A 71 -3.77 1.88 3.45
CA VAL A 71 -5.13 1.91 2.92
C VAL A 71 -5.33 0.66 2.07
N VAL A 72 -6.44 -0.03 2.28
CA VAL A 72 -6.80 -1.24 1.52
C VAL A 72 -7.97 -0.93 0.61
N MET A 73 -7.92 -1.42 -0.62
CA MET A 73 -9.05 -1.33 -1.54
C MET A 73 -9.08 -2.56 -2.44
N SER A 74 -10.26 -2.87 -2.97
CA SER A 74 -10.39 -3.97 -3.92
C SER A 74 -9.85 -3.56 -5.29
N ALA A 75 -9.49 -4.56 -6.10
CA ALA A 75 -9.05 -4.30 -7.47
C ALA A 75 -10.13 -3.59 -8.29
N ALA A 76 -11.40 -3.96 -8.10
CA ALA A 76 -12.51 -3.30 -8.81
C ALA A 76 -12.63 -1.83 -8.43
N ASP A 77 -12.53 -1.50 -7.14
CA ASP A 77 -12.58 -0.12 -6.68
C ASP A 77 -11.39 0.68 -7.18
N PHE A 78 -10.21 0.09 -7.18
CA PHE A 78 -9.01 0.76 -7.67
C PHE A 78 -9.15 1.11 -9.16
N GLU A 79 -9.58 0.15 -9.98
CA GLU A 79 -9.77 0.38 -11.42
C GLU A 79 -10.80 1.47 -11.70
N ARG A 80 -11.88 1.53 -10.91
CA ARG A 80 -12.90 2.57 -11.04
C ARG A 80 -12.37 3.94 -10.65
N GLN A 81 -11.57 4.02 -9.59
CA GLN A 81 -11.18 5.29 -8.98
C GLN A 81 -9.85 5.85 -9.51
N LYS A 82 -9.00 5.03 -10.12
CA LYS A 82 -7.66 5.49 -10.52
C LYS A 82 -7.67 6.61 -11.55
N THR A 83 -8.76 6.76 -12.31
CA THR A 83 -8.94 7.83 -13.29
C THR A 83 -9.74 9.01 -12.72
N MET A 84 -10.22 8.90 -11.49
CA MET A 84 -10.98 9.97 -10.84
C MET A 84 -10.02 10.91 -10.11
N MET A 85 -9.87 12.11 -10.64
CA MET A 85 -8.91 13.10 -10.12
C MET A 85 -9.12 13.35 -8.62
N ASN A 86 -8.02 13.48 -7.90
CA ASN A 86 -7.96 13.76 -6.46
C ASN A 86 -8.39 12.61 -5.56
N THR A 87 -8.63 11.41 -6.09
CA THR A 87 -8.78 10.22 -5.24
C THR A 87 -7.41 9.66 -4.86
N LEU A 88 -7.39 8.85 -3.79
CA LEU A 88 -6.17 8.17 -3.38
C LEU A 88 -5.65 7.23 -4.47
N ALA A 89 -6.56 6.49 -5.13
CA ALA A 89 -6.19 5.59 -6.22
C ALA A 89 -5.55 6.35 -7.39
N TRP A 90 -6.07 7.53 -7.72
CA TRP A 90 -5.51 8.37 -8.77
C TRP A 90 -4.08 8.83 -8.40
N ARG A 91 -3.87 9.29 -7.18
CA ARG A 91 -2.54 9.70 -6.71
C ARG A 91 -1.56 8.53 -6.73
N ALA A 92 -1.97 7.39 -6.21
CA ALA A 92 -1.12 6.20 -6.16
C ALA A 92 -0.75 5.72 -7.56
N SER A 93 -1.69 5.77 -8.52
CA SER A 93 -1.42 5.32 -9.89
C SER A 93 -0.46 6.24 -10.63
N ARG A 94 -0.41 7.53 -10.26
CA ARG A 94 0.45 8.49 -10.93
C ARG A 94 1.85 8.58 -10.35
N GLU A 95 2.00 8.48 -9.03
CA GLU A 95 3.28 8.73 -8.39
C GLU A 95 3.84 7.50 -7.66
N GLY A 96 3.12 6.39 -7.66
CA GLY A 96 3.48 5.24 -6.85
C GLY A 96 4.52 4.33 -7.48
N LEU A 97 5.26 3.66 -6.60
CA LEU A 97 6.09 2.51 -6.93
C LEU A 97 5.24 1.26 -6.72
N VAL A 98 5.07 0.46 -7.75
CA VAL A 98 4.16 -0.70 -7.71
C VAL A 98 4.96 -2.00 -7.66
N GLN A 99 4.58 -2.89 -6.73
CA GLN A 99 5.06 -4.26 -6.70
C GLN A 99 3.84 -5.18 -6.72
N GLU A 100 3.77 -6.09 -7.70
CA GLU A 100 2.74 -7.11 -7.73
C GLU A 100 3.16 -8.31 -6.87
N CYS A 101 2.21 -8.79 -6.07
CA CYS A 101 2.42 -9.99 -5.27
C CYS A 101 1.85 -11.18 -6.02
N ALA A 102 2.69 -11.81 -6.82
CA ALA A 102 2.35 -13.04 -7.52
C ALA A 102 2.72 -14.25 -6.66
N VAL A 103 1.92 -15.26 -6.68
CA VAL A 103 2.20 -16.52 -6.01
C VAL A 103 2.34 -17.61 -7.05
#